data_7587a6bd68e2c3388806f31e29ed8052
#
_entry.id   7587a6bd68e2c3388806f31e29ed8052
#
_cell.length_a   1.000
_cell.length_b   1.000
_cell.length_c   1.000
_cell.angle_alpha   90.00
_cell.angle_beta   90.00
_cell.angle_gamma   90.00
#
_symmetry.space_group_name_H-M   'P 1'
#
loop_
_entity.id
_entity.type
_entity.pdbx_description
1 polymer ?
#
loop_
_entity_poly.entity_id
_entity_poly.type
_entity_poly.pdbx_seq_one_letter_code
_entity_poly.pdbx_strand_id
1 'polypeptide(L)'
;MTDTELEQALLTLLADGAVHTERELVERLSAEPATLAQAVLALRDLGLEPRALPGDGYCLAEPLELLDRQRIAAGLSDETRIRLSRLEVYPLLDSTNTYLLARAGEEWPGGAVCLAERQQAGRGRLGRSWVSPFGAGLFGSLLWRFDGQPAALSGLSLATGIAVARSLRALGVTEVGLKWPNDVLWRERKLGGILLESGASAGTLHVVAGIGLNVALPRQAALAIDQPWVDLREILGNGEVSRNRLAALLINELVEIFGRFEQGGFADLAQEWAGFDLMAGRRVRLRLPNAAVTGIVRGVDASGALLLESADGRVNTYLGGEIGLRPEP
;
A
#
# COMPACT_ATOMS: atom_id res chain seq x y z
N MET A 1 -22.66 -23.74 5.14
CA MET A 1 -21.57 -22.75 5.22
C MET A 1 -20.26 -23.50 5.22
N THR A 2 -19.30 -23.16 4.36
CA THR A 2 -17.95 -23.72 4.38
C THR A 2 -17.18 -23.21 5.59
N ASP A 3 -16.08 -23.87 5.98
CA ASP A 3 -15.25 -23.40 7.11
C ASP A 3 -14.75 -21.97 6.87
N THR A 4 -14.30 -21.66 5.66
CA THR A 4 -13.86 -20.31 5.29
C THR A 4 -14.98 -19.26 5.37
N GLU A 5 -16.20 -19.57 4.96
CA GLU A 5 -17.36 -18.67 5.12
C GLU A 5 -17.69 -18.43 6.58
N LEU A 6 -17.58 -19.46 7.42
CA LEU A 6 -17.80 -19.34 8.86
C LEU A 6 -16.74 -18.44 9.51
N GLU A 7 -15.47 -18.67 9.20
CA GLU A 7 -14.35 -17.85 9.70
C GLU A 7 -14.53 -16.36 9.33
N GLN A 8 -14.93 -16.09 8.10
CA GLN A 8 -15.15 -14.72 7.64
C GLN A 8 -16.37 -14.08 8.31
N ALA A 9 -17.46 -14.82 8.50
CA ALA A 9 -18.63 -14.34 9.20
C ALA A 9 -18.33 -14.09 10.69
N LEU A 10 -17.60 -14.99 11.35
CA LEU A 10 -17.13 -14.81 12.72
C LEU A 10 -16.24 -13.58 12.86
N LEU A 11 -15.25 -13.42 11.97
CA LEU A 11 -14.39 -12.25 11.96
C LEU A 11 -15.17 -10.96 11.80
N THR A 12 -16.18 -10.94 10.94
CA THR A 12 -17.06 -9.79 10.73
C THR A 12 -17.81 -9.42 12.01
N LEU A 13 -18.27 -10.40 12.79
CA LEU A 13 -18.92 -10.17 14.06
C LEU A 13 -17.96 -9.62 15.12
N LEU A 14 -16.80 -10.25 15.27
CA LEU A 14 -15.81 -9.87 16.28
C LEU A 14 -15.09 -8.55 15.96
N ALA A 15 -15.19 -8.08 14.71
CA ALA A 15 -14.50 -6.86 14.26
C ALA A 15 -14.97 -5.58 14.95
N ASP A 16 -16.16 -5.58 15.57
CA ASP A 16 -16.66 -4.46 16.38
C ASP A 16 -15.92 -4.29 17.72
N GLY A 17 -15.10 -5.28 18.11
CA GLY A 17 -14.38 -5.32 19.40
C GLY A 17 -15.27 -5.57 20.61
N ALA A 18 -16.57 -5.75 20.42
CA ALA A 18 -17.50 -6.08 21.49
C ALA A 18 -17.39 -7.55 21.91
N VAL A 19 -17.85 -7.85 23.11
CA VAL A 19 -17.95 -9.24 23.60
C VAL A 19 -19.21 -9.88 23.03
N HIS A 20 -19.03 -10.96 22.27
CA HIS A 20 -20.12 -11.78 21.75
C HIS A 20 -20.14 -13.11 22.50
N THR A 21 -21.27 -13.45 23.11
CA THR A 21 -21.42 -14.71 23.83
C THR A 21 -21.34 -15.90 22.87
N GLU A 22 -20.83 -17.04 23.36
CA GLU A 22 -20.79 -18.28 22.55
C GLU A 22 -22.18 -18.63 22.01
N ARG A 23 -23.23 -18.49 22.84
CA ARG A 23 -24.60 -18.75 22.42
C ARG A 23 -25.05 -17.83 21.29
N GLU A 24 -24.77 -16.52 21.38
CA GLU A 24 -25.09 -15.56 20.33
C GLU A 24 -24.37 -15.92 19.02
N LEU A 25 -23.08 -16.24 19.09
CA LEU A 25 -22.29 -16.60 17.90
C LEU A 25 -22.81 -17.90 17.25
N VAL A 26 -23.14 -18.92 18.07
CA VAL A 26 -23.73 -20.18 17.58
C VAL A 26 -25.06 -19.93 16.87
N GLU A 27 -25.94 -19.11 17.47
CA GLU A 27 -27.24 -18.77 16.87
C GLU A 27 -27.07 -17.96 15.58
N ARG A 28 -26.26 -16.90 15.57
CA ARG A 28 -26.08 -16.00 14.41
C ARG A 28 -25.37 -16.69 13.25
N LEU A 29 -24.40 -17.53 13.54
CA LEU A 29 -23.61 -18.23 12.53
C LEU A 29 -24.22 -19.61 12.15
N SER A 30 -25.25 -20.05 12.83
CA SER A 30 -25.84 -21.37 12.66
C SER A 30 -24.78 -22.48 12.70
N ALA A 31 -23.82 -22.36 13.61
CA ALA A 31 -22.67 -23.23 13.76
C ALA A 31 -22.78 -24.06 15.06
N GLU A 32 -22.16 -25.24 15.07
CA GLU A 32 -22.01 -26.00 16.31
C GLU A 32 -20.89 -25.40 17.19
N PRO A 33 -20.95 -25.51 18.54
CA PRO A 33 -19.92 -24.98 19.44
C PRO A 33 -18.50 -25.43 19.10
N ALA A 34 -18.33 -26.71 18.74
CA ALA A 34 -17.02 -27.25 18.36
C ALA A 34 -16.48 -26.60 17.08
N THR A 35 -17.32 -26.37 16.09
CA THR A 35 -16.94 -25.71 14.82
C THR A 35 -16.63 -24.23 15.05
N LEU A 36 -17.41 -23.55 15.92
CA LEU A 36 -17.12 -22.17 16.33
C LEU A 36 -15.74 -22.08 17.01
N ALA A 37 -15.41 -22.99 17.93
CA ALA A 37 -14.10 -22.99 18.58
C ALA A 37 -12.95 -23.18 17.58
N GLN A 38 -13.13 -24.03 16.57
CA GLN A 38 -12.15 -24.18 15.47
C GLN A 38 -12.01 -22.90 14.65
N ALA A 39 -13.12 -22.25 14.29
CA ALA A 39 -13.09 -20.96 13.58
C ALA A 39 -12.37 -19.87 14.39
N VAL A 40 -12.60 -19.79 15.72
CA VAL A 40 -11.86 -18.87 16.61
C VAL A 40 -10.34 -19.16 16.59
N LEU A 41 -9.95 -20.43 16.55
CA LEU A 41 -8.52 -20.79 16.43
C LEU A 41 -7.94 -20.39 15.08
N ALA A 42 -8.69 -20.58 13.99
CA ALA A 42 -8.27 -20.19 12.65
C ALA A 42 -8.02 -18.67 12.51
N LEU A 43 -8.72 -17.81 13.27
CA LEU A 43 -8.42 -16.38 13.29
C LEU A 43 -6.99 -16.07 13.79
N ARG A 44 -6.39 -16.97 14.59
CA ARG A 44 -4.98 -16.83 15.02
C ARG A 44 -4.01 -17.03 13.87
N ASP A 45 -4.34 -17.87 12.90
CA ASP A 45 -3.52 -18.06 11.70
C ASP A 45 -3.49 -16.82 10.83
N LEU A 46 -4.55 -16.00 10.91
CA LEU A 46 -4.58 -14.65 10.32
C LEU A 46 -3.74 -13.63 11.11
N GLY A 47 -3.20 -14.01 12.29
CA GLY A 47 -2.44 -13.13 13.16
C GLY A 47 -3.31 -12.24 14.05
N LEU A 48 -4.59 -12.60 14.21
CA LEU A 48 -5.49 -12.00 15.17
C LEU A 48 -5.41 -12.73 16.52
N GLU A 49 -5.71 -12.02 17.60
CA GLU A 49 -5.73 -12.58 18.95
C GLU A 49 -7.12 -12.48 19.55
N PRO A 50 -8.08 -13.33 19.14
CA PRO A 50 -9.38 -13.36 19.79
C PRO A 50 -9.20 -13.76 21.24
N ARG A 51 -9.82 -12.99 22.15
CA ARG A 51 -9.82 -13.22 23.59
C ARG A 51 -11.05 -14.03 23.95
N ALA A 52 -10.84 -15.16 24.59
CA ALA A 52 -11.91 -15.91 25.24
C ALA A 52 -12.12 -15.35 26.65
N LEU A 53 -13.34 -14.98 26.97
CA LEU A 53 -13.73 -14.55 28.31
C LEU A 53 -14.44 -15.72 29.01
N PRO A 54 -14.02 -16.12 30.23
CA PRO A 54 -14.60 -17.24 30.94
C PRO A 54 -16.11 -17.07 31.14
N GLY A 55 -16.91 -17.96 30.55
CA GLY A 55 -18.38 -17.94 30.63
C GLY A 55 -19.08 -16.97 29.69
N ASP A 56 -18.37 -16.05 29.03
CA ASP A 56 -18.97 -14.91 28.35
C ASP A 56 -18.77 -14.86 26.83
N GLY A 57 -17.84 -15.62 26.25
CA GLY A 57 -17.66 -15.67 24.79
C GLY A 57 -16.33 -15.12 24.28
N TYR A 58 -16.37 -14.44 23.12
CA TYR A 58 -15.17 -14.00 22.40
C TYR A 58 -15.24 -12.52 22.00
N CYS A 59 -14.07 -11.85 21.95
CA CYS A 59 -13.93 -10.50 21.36
C CYS A 59 -12.54 -10.36 20.72
N LEU A 60 -12.35 -9.39 19.86
CA LEU A 60 -11.02 -8.86 19.51
C LEU A 60 -10.57 -7.83 20.56
N ALA A 61 -9.27 -7.68 20.72
CA ALA A 61 -8.70 -6.74 21.71
C ALA A 61 -9.00 -5.27 21.37
N GLU A 62 -9.11 -4.95 20.08
CA GLU A 62 -9.45 -3.63 19.55
C GLU A 62 -10.43 -3.81 18.38
N PRO A 63 -11.34 -2.84 18.16
CA PRO A 63 -12.17 -2.85 16.97
C PRO A 63 -11.33 -2.77 15.69
N LEU A 64 -11.82 -3.39 14.63
CA LEU A 64 -11.14 -3.51 13.37
C LEU A 64 -12.09 -3.17 12.22
N GLU A 65 -11.79 -2.14 11.43
CA GLU A 65 -12.50 -1.92 10.18
C GLU A 65 -11.98 -2.88 9.12
N LEU A 66 -12.79 -3.86 8.71
CA LEU A 66 -12.46 -4.75 7.59
C LEU A 66 -12.58 -4.02 6.26
N LEU A 67 -11.73 -4.37 5.29
CA LEU A 67 -11.86 -3.92 3.91
C LEU A 67 -13.11 -4.55 3.30
N ASP A 68 -13.99 -3.70 2.82
CA ASP A 68 -15.27 -4.06 2.22
C ASP A 68 -15.34 -3.57 0.78
N ARG A 69 -15.46 -4.51 -0.16
CA ARG A 69 -15.51 -4.20 -1.59
C ARG A 69 -16.64 -3.23 -1.95
N GLN A 70 -17.82 -3.36 -1.31
CA GLN A 70 -18.97 -2.51 -1.63
C GLN A 70 -18.78 -1.10 -1.09
N ARG A 71 -18.27 -0.96 0.15
CA ARG A 71 -17.93 0.34 0.75
C ARG A 71 -16.85 1.06 -0.05
N ILE A 72 -15.82 0.35 -0.48
CA ILE A 72 -14.76 0.92 -1.33
C ILE A 72 -15.36 1.36 -2.68
N ALA A 73 -16.12 0.48 -3.35
CA ALA A 73 -16.75 0.79 -4.63
C ALA A 73 -17.72 1.97 -4.55
N ALA A 74 -18.41 2.16 -3.41
CA ALA A 74 -19.28 3.31 -3.19
C ALA A 74 -18.51 4.64 -3.17
N GLY A 75 -17.24 4.64 -2.77
CA GLY A 75 -16.37 5.82 -2.73
C GLY A 75 -15.64 6.12 -4.05
N LEU A 76 -15.81 5.30 -5.08
CA LEU A 76 -15.17 5.52 -6.38
C LEU A 76 -15.93 6.56 -7.20
N SER A 77 -15.18 7.41 -7.92
CA SER A 77 -15.73 8.35 -8.89
C SER A 77 -16.27 7.61 -10.13
N ASP A 78 -17.16 8.26 -10.87
CA ASP A 78 -17.71 7.66 -12.09
C ASP A 78 -16.63 7.39 -13.14
N GLU A 79 -15.65 8.28 -13.26
CA GLU A 79 -14.50 8.09 -14.15
C GLU A 79 -13.69 6.85 -13.74
N THR A 80 -13.41 6.70 -12.45
CA THR A 80 -12.71 5.51 -11.93
C THR A 80 -13.50 4.24 -12.18
N ARG A 81 -14.81 4.22 -11.98
CA ARG A 81 -15.67 3.05 -12.23
C ARG A 81 -15.64 2.60 -13.69
N ILE A 82 -15.55 3.55 -14.63
CA ILE A 82 -15.47 3.23 -16.08
C ILE A 82 -14.12 2.55 -16.40
N ARG A 83 -13.03 3.00 -15.77
CA ARG A 83 -11.68 2.49 -16.04
C ARG A 83 -11.33 1.25 -15.22
N LEU A 84 -12.06 1.00 -14.13
CA LEU A 84 -11.79 -0.13 -13.25
C LEU A 84 -12.41 -1.40 -13.81
N SER A 85 -11.56 -2.36 -14.16
CA SER A 85 -12.03 -3.66 -14.66
C SER A 85 -12.43 -4.63 -13.54
N ARG A 86 -11.72 -4.57 -12.40
CA ARG A 86 -11.93 -5.45 -11.24
C ARG A 86 -11.53 -4.75 -9.95
N LEU A 87 -12.26 -5.05 -8.89
CA LEU A 87 -11.90 -4.72 -7.50
C LEU A 87 -12.05 -5.98 -6.65
N GLU A 88 -10.95 -6.48 -6.14
CA GLU A 88 -10.91 -7.69 -5.33
C GLU A 88 -10.30 -7.40 -3.94
N VAL A 89 -10.88 -8.01 -2.92
CA VAL A 89 -10.45 -7.89 -1.52
C VAL A 89 -10.29 -9.29 -0.95
N TYR A 90 -9.12 -9.56 -0.39
CA TYR A 90 -8.78 -10.86 0.19
C TYR A 90 -8.42 -10.73 1.67
N PRO A 91 -8.81 -11.68 2.51
CA PRO A 91 -8.36 -11.69 3.91
C PRO A 91 -6.85 -11.96 4.01
N LEU A 92 -6.32 -12.80 3.13
CA LEU A 92 -4.93 -13.25 3.16
C LEU A 92 -4.43 -13.52 1.74
N LEU A 93 -3.26 -12.99 1.41
CA LEU A 93 -2.48 -13.31 0.20
C LEU A 93 -1.00 -13.41 0.56
N ASP A 94 -0.21 -14.06 -0.29
CA ASP A 94 1.24 -13.93 -0.23
C ASP A 94 1.64 -12.49 -0.51
N SER A 95 1.18 -11.94 -1.64
CA SER A 95 1.41 -10.55 -2.05
C SER A 95 0.38 -10.13 -3.09
N THR A 96 -0.19 -8.94 -2.94
CA THR A 96 -1.11 -8.36 -3.93
C THR A 96 -0.42 -8.13 -5.28
N ASN A 97 0.87 -7.77 -5.29
CA ASN A 97 1.66 -7.66 -6.52
C ASN A 97 1.82 -9.03 -7.20
N THR A 98 2.20 -10.06 -6.46
CA THR A 98 2.37 -11.43 -7.01
C THR A 98 1.06 -11.93 -7.60
N TYR A 99 -0.05 -11.67 -6.89
CA TYR A 99 -1.38 -12.03 -7.36
C TYR A 99 -1.71 -11.38 -8.71
N LEU A 100 -1.55 -10.06 -8.84
CA LEU A 100 -1.87 -9.34 -10.08
C LEU A 100 -0.88 -9.61 -11.21
N LEU A 101 0.41 -9.87 -10.91
CA LEU A 101 1.38 -10.27 -11.94
C LEU A 101 1.00 -11.61 -12.60
N ALA A 102 0.53 -12.57 -11.81
CA ALA A 102 0.01 -13.83 -12.36
C ALA A 102 -1.20 -13.59 -13.27
N ARG A 103 -2.12 -12.71 -12.86
CA ARG A 103 -3.31 -12.33 -13.65
C ARG A 103 -2.98 -11.53 -14.90
N ALA A 104 -1.93 -10.71 -14.85
CA ALA A 104 -1.42 -10.01 -16.03
C ALA A 104 -0.96 -10.99 -17.12
N GLY A 105 -0.34 -12.12 -16.72
CA GLY A 105 0.02 -13.23 -17.61
C GLY A 105 -1.21 -13.98 -18.17
N GLU A 106 -2.34 -13.97 -17.48
CA GLU A 106 -3.64 -14.50 -17.91
C GLU A 106 -4.43 -13.49 -18.77
N GLU A 107 -3.81 -12.41 -19.21
CA GLU A 107 -4.38 -11.35 -20.04
C GLU A 107 -5.55 -10.58 -19.42
N TRP A 108 -5.59 -10.48 -18.08
CA TRP A 108 -6.55 -9.59 -17.45
C TRP A 108 -6.40 -8.16 -17.97
N PRO A 109 -7.52 -7.45 -18.21
CA PRO A 109 -7.46 -6.06 -18.67
C PRO A 109 -6.78 -5.16 -17.62
N GLY A 110 -6.27 -4.02 -18.05
CA GLY A 110 -5.83 -2.95 -17.14
C GLY A 110 -6.98 -2.46 -16.25
N GLY A 111 -6.65 -1.76 -15.16
CA GLY A 111 -7.65 -1.29 -14.19
C GLY A 111 -8.10 -2.36 -13.20
N ALA A 112 -7.35 -3.45 -12.99
CA ALA A 112 -7.64 -4.42 -11.95
C ALA A 112 -6.95 -4.03 -10.63
N VAL A 113 -7.72 -3.96 -9.55
CA VAL A 113 -7.24 -3.66 -8.19
C VAL A 113 -7.40 -4.90 -7.32
N CYS A 114 -6.36 -5.20 -6.57
CA CYS A 114 -6.35 -6.22 -5.53
C CYS A 114 -5.90 -5.63 -4.21
N LEU A 115 -6.69 -5.82 -3.16
CA LEU A 115 -6.41 -5.44 -1.79
C LEU A 115 -6.33 -6.68 -0.91
N ALA A 116 -5.52 -6.63 0.15
CA ALA A 116 -5.45 -7.70 1.14
C ALA A 116 -5.44 -7.14 2.57
N GLU A 117 -6.10 -7.85 3.49
CA GLU A 117 -6.03 -7.53 4.91
C GLU A 117 -4.66 -7.85 5.50
N ARG A 118 -4.02 -8.92 5.01
CA ARG A 118 -2.69 -9.37 5.40
C ARG A 118 -1.91 -9.89 4.19
N GLN A 119 -0.59 -9.68 4.18
CA GLN A 119 0.32 -10.35 3.25
C GLN A 119 1.32 -11.22 4.03
N GLN A 120 1.46 -12.50 3.63
CA GLN A 120 2.43 -13.42 4.23
C GLN A 120 3.86 -13.17 3.72
N ALA A 121 3.98 -12.78 2.47
CA ALA A 121 5.23 -12.50 1.79
C ALA A 121 5.23 -11.10 1.15
N GLY A 122 4.78 -10.08 1.91
CA GLY A 122 4.80 -8.69 1.48
C GLY A 122 6.21 -8.27 1.05
N ARG A 123 6.32 -7.60 -0.09
CA ARG A 123 7.60 -7.27 -0.72
C ARG A 123 7.85 -5.78 -0.80
N GLY A 124 9.10 -5.40 -0.53
CA GLY A 124 9.67 -4.11 -0.85
C GLY A 124 10.74 -4.24 -1.94
N ARG A 125 11.36 -3.12 -2.30
CA ARG A 125 12.46 -3.11 -3.27
C ARG A 125 13.68 -3.85 -2.72
N LEU A 126 14.51 -4.38 -3.64
CA LEU A 126 15.77 -5.07 -3.30
C LEU A 126 15.57 -6.32 -2.45
N GLY A 127 14.45 -7.02 -2.62
CA GLY A 127 14.17 -8.24 -1.87
C GLY A 127 13.83 -8.02 -0.39
N ARG A 128 13.62 -6.77 0.05
CA ARG A 128 13.18 -6.51 1.43
C ARG A 128 11.76 -6.96 1.65
N SER A 129 11.47 -7.40 2.87
CA SER A 129 10.11 -7.69 3.29
C SER A 129 9.34 -6.42 3.63
N TRP A 130 8.03 -6.42 3.39
CA TRP A 130 7.10 -5.42 3.87
C TRP A 130 6.24 -6.01 4.97
N VAL A 131 6.28 -5.43 6.16
CA VAL A 131 5.51 -5.89 7.33
C VAL A 131 4.03 -5.59 7.09
N SER A 132 3.21 -6.63 7.03
CA SER A 132 1.80 -6.54 6.61
C SER A 132 0.87 -7.31 7.56
N PRO A 133 0.76 -6.95 8.85
CA PRO A 133 -0.13 -7.65 9.77
C PRO A 133 -1.60 -7.40 9.41
N PHE A 134 -2.46 -8.32 9.78
CA PHE A 134 -3.89 -8.29 9.47
C PHE A 134 -4.54 -6.97 9.95
N GLY A 135 -5.25 -6.30 9.06
CA GLY A 135 -6.01 -5.11 9.38
C GLY A 135 -5.19 -3.86 9.74
N ALA A 136 -3.85 -3.96 9.76
CA ALA A 136 -2.98 -2.92 10.30
C ALA A 136 -2.49 -1.88 9.26
N GLY A 137 -2.77 -2.13 7.99
CA GLY A 137 -2.35 -1.26 6.91
C GLY A 137 -3.34 -1.23 5.75
N LEU A 138 -3.00 -0.48 4.73
CA LEU A 138 -3.62 -0.61 3.41
C LEU A 138 -2.57 -1.25 2.49
N PHE A 139 -2.80 -2.49 2.10
CA PHE A 139 -1.95 -3.27 1.20
C PHE A 139 -2.72 -3.54 -0.07
N GLY A 140 -2.30 -2.91 -1.16
CA GLY A 140 -3.02 -3.01 -2.41
C GLY A 140 -2.13 -2.85 -3.63
N SER A 141 -2.61 -3.33 -4.75
CA SER A 141 -1.94 -3.22 -6.04
C SER A 141 -2.93 -2.90 -7.15
N LEU A 142 -2.48 -2.13 -8.13
CA LEU A 142 -3.20 -1.82 -9.37
C LEU A 142 -2.42 -2.43 -10.54
N LEU A 143 -3.09 -3.24 -11.34
CA LEU A 143 -2.62 -3.67 -12.65
C LEU A 143 -3.05 -2.64 -13.70
N TRP A 144 -2.08 -2.13 -14.46
CA TRP A 144 -2.32 -1.21 -15.56
C TRP A 144 -1.58 -1.66 -16.81
N ARG A 145 -2.15 -1.37 -17.98
CA ARG A 145 -1.52 -1.68 -19.27
C ARG A 145 -1.18 -0.39 -19.97
N PHE A 146 0.02 -0.36 -20.53
CA PHE A 146 0.54 0.79 -21.28
C PHE A 146 0.89 0.37 -22.70
N ASP A 147 0.61 1.25 -23.63
CA ASP A 147 1.16 1.13 -24.98
C ASP A 147 2.60 1.66 -24.99
N GLY A 148 3.48 1.04 -25.77
CA GLY A 148 4.85 1.53 -25.96
C GLY A 148 5.96 0.65 -25.39
N GLN A 149 7.12 1.27 -25.15
CA GLN A 149 8.35 0.61 -24.71
C GLN A 149 8.57 0.76 -23.19
N PRO A 150 9.32 -0.14 -22.53
CA PRO A 150 9.59 -0.04 -21.09
C PRO A 150 10.16 1.30 -20.62
N ALA A 151 10.89 2.00 -21.48
CA ALA A 151 11.42 3.34 -21.18
C ALA A 151 10.31 4.38 -20.93
N ALA A 152 9.11 4.18 -21.51
CA ALA A 152 7.96 5.04 -21.27
C ALA A 152 7.45 4.99 -19.82
N LEU A 153 7.83 3.98 -19.03
CA LEU A 153 7.48 3.86 -17.61
C LEU A 153 8.40 4.64 -16.67
N SER A 154 9.40 5.35 -17.22
CA SER A 154 10.30 6.16 -16.41
C SER A 154 9.50 7.21 -15.61
N GLY A 155 9.78 7.31 -14.30
CA GLY A 155 9.06 8.21 -13.41
C GLY A 155 7.69 7.72 -12.91
N LEU A 156 7.16 6.58 -13.38
CA LEU A 156 5.84 6.08 -12.95
C LEU A 156 5.78 5.81 -11.43
N SER A 157 6.89 5.40 -10.80
CA SER A 157 6.95 5.26 -9.34
C SER A 157 6.74 6.59 -8.62
N LEU A 158 7.27 7.68 -9.19
CA LEU A 158 7.10 9.02 -8.66
C LEU A 158 5.67 9.52 -8.89
N ALA A 159 5.10 9.25 -10.06
CA ALA A 159 3.70 9.52 -10.36
C ALA A 159 2.76 8.78 -9.39
N THR A 160 3.02 7.49 -9.12
CA THR A 160 2.30 6.72 -8.10
C THR A 160 2.41 7.38 -6.72
N GLY A 161 3.59 7.94 -6.39
CA GLY A 161 3.81 8.69 -5.15
C GLY A 161 2.89 9.91 -5.04
N ILE A 162 2.67 10.64 -6.13
CA ILE A 162 1.73 11.78 -6.16
C ILE A 162 0.32 11.31 -5.80
N ALA A 163 -0.17 10.22 -6.42
CA ALA A 163 -1.48 9.66 -6.13
C ALA A 163 -1.64 9.32 -4.64
N VAL A 164 -0.63 8.66 -4.05
CA VAL A 164 -0.62 8.34 -2.62
C VAL A 164 -0.63 9.63 -1.77
N ALA A 165 0.21 10.61 -2.09
CA ALA A 165 0.29 11.85 -1.32
C ALA A 165 -1.02 12.67 -1.38
N ARG A 166 -1.69 12.72 -2.55
CA ARG A 166 -3.01 13.36 -2.70
C ARG A 166 -4.07 12.65 -1.86
N SER A 167 -4.13 11.33 -1.91
CA SER A 167 -5.07 10.52 -1.11
C SER A 167 -4.90 10.78 0.38
N LEU A 168 -3.66 10.84 0.86
CA LEU A 168 -3.35 11.13 2.26
C LEU A 168 -3.72 12.57 2.64
N ARG A 169 -3.49 13.56 1.76
CA ARG A 169 -3.94 14.95 2.00
C ARG A 169 -5.45 15.05 2.07
N ALA A 170 -6.18 14.35 1.20
CA ALA A 170 -7.64 14.29 1.24
C ALA A 170 -8.18 13.62 2.53
N LEU A 171 -7.36 12.79 3.18
CA LEU A 171 -7.66 12.20 4.50
C LEU A 171 -7.28 13.13 5.66
N GLY A 172 -6.63 14.28 5.41
CA GLY A 172 -6.20 15.25 6.43
C GLY A 172 -4.73 15.17 6.84
N VAL A 173 -3.91 14.34 6.18
CA VAL A 173 -2.47 14.25 6.43
C VAL A 173 -1.75 15.39 5.69
N THR A 174 -1.49 16.51 6.37
CA THR A 174 -0.98 17.73 5.73
C THR A 174 0.52 17.73 5.45
N GLU A 175 1.33 17.04 6.28
CA GLU A 175 2.80 17.06 6.19
C GLU A 175 3.35 15.80 5.49
N VAL A 176 2.55 15.19 4.61
CA VAL A 176 3.01 14.08 3.78
C VAL A 176 3.97 14.58 2.72
N GLY A 177 5.06 13.83 2.52
CA GLY A 177 6.01 14.08 1.47
C GLY A 177 6.58 12.80 0.87
N LEU A 178 7.31 12.97 -0.21
CA LEU A 178 7.89 11.88 -0.99
C LEU A 178 9.42 11.89 -0.88
N LYS A 179 9.98 10.70 -0.82
CA LYS A 179 11.44 10.52 -0.95
C LYS A 179 11.71 9.61 -2.15
N TRP A 180 12.49 10.15 -3.08
CA TRP A 180 12.92 9.41 -4.26
C TRP A 180 13.59 8.07 -3.87
N PRO A 181 13.28 6.98 -4.58
CA PRO A 181 12.39 6.90 -5.72
C PRO A 181 10.97 6.40 -5.36
N ASN A 182 10.66 6.00 -4.12
CA ASN A 182 9.46 5.22 -3.84
C ASN A 182 8.97 5.25 -2.39
N ASP A 183 9.52 6.08 -1.52
CA ASP A 183 9.09 6.16 -0.13
C ASP A 183 8.09 7.30 0.08
N VAL A 184 7.06 7.02 0.86
CA VAL A 184 6.10 8.00 1.38
C VAL A 184 6.45 8.26 2.83
N LEU A 185 6.71 9.51 3.16
CA LEU A 185 7.16 9.91 4.48
C LEU A 185 6.18 10.90 5.14
N TRP A 186 6.21 10.92 6.44
CA TRP A 186 5.67 11.98 7.27
C TRP A 186 6.75 12.41 8.27
N ARG A 187 7.19 13.68 8.22
CA ARG A 187 8.26 14.21 9.07
C ARG A 187 9.49 13.28 9.13
N GLU A 188 10.00 12.85 8.00
CA GLU A 188 11.17 11.94 7.86
C GLU A 188 10.95 10.49 8.32
N ARG A 189 9.78 10.14 8.85
CA ARG A 189 9.42 8.76 9.20
C ARG A 189 8.64 8.11 8.08
N LYS A 190 8.92 6.85 7.83
CA LYS A 190 8.27 6.10 6.75
C LYS A 190 6.83 5.76 7.09
N LEU A 191 5.90 6.32 6.32
CA LEU A 191 4.47 6.02 6.36
C LEU A 191 4.08 4.92 5.38
N GLY A 192 4.78 4.86 4.23
CA GLY A 192 4.45 3.91 3.19
C GLY A 192 5.57 3.69 2.18
N GLY A 193 5.33 2.77 1.27
CA GLY A 193 6.24 2.46 0.18
C GLY A 193 5.51 1.99 -1.08
N ILE A 194 6.17 2.18 -2.21
CA ILE A 194 5.66 1.84 -3.54
C ILE A 194 6.59 0.80 -4.16
N LEU A 195 6.02 -0.22 -4.78
CA LEU A 195 6.76 -1.23 -5.52
C LEU A 195 6.13 -1.42 -6.90
N LEU A 196 6.81 -0.92 -7.93
CA LEU A 196 6.42 -1.18 -9.31
C LEU A 196 7.12 -2.44 -9.82
N GLU A 197 6.34 -3.32 -10.41
CA GLU A 197 6.82 -4.48 -11.16
C GLU A 197 6.18 -4.47 -12.54
N SER A 198 6.96 -4.71 -13.57
CA SER A 198 6.50 -4.65 -14.96
C SER A 198 6.87 -5.90 -15.72
N GLY A 199 6.10 -6.19 -16.75
CA GLY A 199 6.34 -7.26 -17.70
C GLY A 199 5.70 -6.93 -19.03
N ALA A 200 5.86 -7.82 -19.99
CA ALA A 200 5.20 -7.74 -21.28
C ALA A 200 4.51 -9.05 -21.59
N SER A 201 3.29 -8.99 -22.10
CA SER A 201 2.53 -10.13 -22.58
C SER A 201 1.83 -9.74 -23.87
N ALA A 202 1.86 -10.61 -24.89
CA ALA A 202 1.25 -10.38 -26.20
C ALA A 202 1.58 -9.01 -26.84
N GLY A 203 2.78 -8.48 -26.59
CA GLY A 203 3.23 -7.18 -27.12
C GLY A 203 2.73 -5.96 -26.35
N THR A 204 1.93 -6.14 -25.30
CA THR A 204 1.45 -5.06 -24.42
C THR A 204 2.27 -5.04 -23.13
N LEU A 205 2.72 -3.85 -22.75
CA LEU A 205 3.43 -3.62 -21.50
C LEU A 205 2.42 -3.56 -20.35
N HIS A 206 2.66 -4.30 -19.28
CA HIS A 206 1.87 -4.19 -18.07
C HIS A 206 2.72 -3.79 -16.86
N VAL A 207 2.11 -3.07 -15.95
CA VAL A 207 2.69 -2.68 -14.67
C VAL A 207 1.76 -3.08 -13.55
N VAL A 208 2.32 -3.62 -12.49
CA VAL A 208 1.64 -3.78 -11.21
C VAL A 208 2.25 -2.78 -10.23
N ALA A 209 1.45 -1.81 -9.83
CA ALA A 209 1.82 -0.80 -8.84
C ALA A 209 1.32 -1.23 -7.47
N GLY A 210 2.24 -1.73 -6.64
CA GLY A 210 1.98 -2.09 -5.25
C GLY A 210 2.18 -0.91 -4.31
N ILE A 211 1.24 -0.70 -3.42
CA ILE A 211 1.26 0.32 -2.39
C ILE A 211 1.06 -0.33 -1.03
N GLY A 212 1.97 -0.05 -0.10
CA GLY A 212 1.84 -0.40 1.30
C GLY A 212 1.82 0.86 2.15
N LEU A 213 0.75 1.05 2.93
CA LEU A 213 0.61 2.17 3.87
C LEU A 213 0.38 1.65 5.29
N ASN A 214 1.08 2.21 6.24
CA ASN A 214 0.89 1.92 7.66
C ASN A 214 -0.34 2.67 8.17
N VAL A 215 -1.35 1.98 8.67
CA VAL A 215 -2.57 2.60 9.19
C VAL A 215 -2.61 2.55 10.71
N ALA A 216 -2.42 1.38 11.29
CA ALA A 216 -2.44 1.16 12.74
C ALA A 216 -1.58 -0.06 13.08
N LEU A 217 -0.25 0.08 13.01
CA LEU A 217 0.66 -1.03 13.19
C LEU A 217 0.74 -1.47 14.66
N PRO A 218 0.51 -2.76 14.98
CA PRO A 218 0.80 -3.30 16.29
C PRO A 218 2.28 -3.14 16.64
N ARG A 219 2.58 -2.68 17.86
CA ARG A 219 3.97 -2.45 18.31
C ARG A 219 4.85 -3.69 18.14
N GLN A 220 4.32 -4.87 18.44
CA GLN A 220 5.04 -6.13 18.30
C GLN A 220 5.45 -6.42 16.84
N ALA A 221 4.55 -6.21 15.89
CA ALA A 221 4.85 -6.40 14.47
C ALA A 221 5.85 -5.36 13.96
N ALA A 222 5.81 -4.15 14.50
CA ALA A 222 6.70 -3.06 14.14
C ALA A 222 8.16 -3.27 14.57
N LEU A 223 8.46 -4.18 15.49
CA LEU A 223 9.84 -4.54 15.88
C LEU A 223 10.67 -5.09 14.71
N ALA A 224 10.02 -5.60 13.67
CA ALA A 224 10.69 -6.07 12.46
C ALA A 224 11.09 -4.94 11.49
N ILE A 225 10.73 -3.68 11.78
CA ILE A 225 11.02 -2.52 10.92
C ILE A 225 12.32 -1.85 11.40
N ASP A 226 13.35 -1.90 10.59
CA ASP A 226 14.71 -1.43 10.89
C ASP A 226 14.98 0.06 10.58
N GLN A 227 13.93 0.85 10.37
CA GLN A 227 14.00 2.27 10.04
C GLN A 227 12.92 3.08 10.78
N PRO A 228 13.10 4.40 10.96
CA PRO A 228 12.05 5.24 11.51
C PRO A 228 10.76 5.13 10.71
N TRP A 229 9.67 4.77 11.36
CA TRP A 229 8.36 4.59 10.75
C TRP A 229 7.28 5.34 11.53
N VAL A 230 6.13 5.49 10.91
CA VAL A 230 4.92 6.08 11.48
C VAL A 230 3.70 5.42 10.85
N ASP A 231 2.57 5.48 11.51
CA ASP A 231 1.26 5.09 10.97
C ASP A 231 0.24 6.25 11.03
N LEU A 232 -0.87 6.05 10.34
CA LEU A 232 -1.92 7.07 10.25
C LEU A 232 -2.63 7.31 11.59
N ARG A 233 -2.75 6.29 12.44
CA ARG A 233 -3.35 6.42 13.78
C ARG A 233 -2.57 7.42 14.62
N GLU A 234 -1.24 7.34 14.62
CA GLU A 234 -0.38 8.31 15.32
C GLU A 234 -0.52 9.72 14.74
N ILE A 235 -0.51 9.84 13.40
CA ILE A 235 -0.55 11.14 12.72
C ILE A 235 -1.87 11.87 12.98
N LEU A 236 -2.98 11.16 12.95
CA LEU A 236 -4.34 11.71 13.07
C LEU A 236 -4.86 11.73 14.52
N GLY A 237 -4.01 11.44 15.49
CA GLY A 237 -4.30 11.62 16.92
C GLY A 237 -5.30 10.60 17.48
N ASN A 238 -5.12 9.32 17.18
CA ASN A 238 -5.99 8.20 17.60
C ASN A 238 -7.44 8.28 17.08
N GLY A 239 -7.72 9.13 16.09
CA GLY A 239 -8.98 9.11 15.35
C GLY A 239 -9.15 7.81 14.56
N GLU A 240 -10.38 7.39 14.34
CA GLU A 240 -10.66 6.27 13.44
C GLU A 240 -10.27 6.62 12.00
N VAL A 241 -9.32 5.85 11.45
CA VAL A 241 -8.91 5.97 10.07
C VAL A 241 -9.67 4.93 9.25
N SER A 242 -10.65 5.38 8.47
CA SER A 242 -11.36 4.47 7.58
C SER A 242 -10.44 3.99 6.45
N ARG A 243 -10.06 2.70 6.52
CA ARG A 243 -9.27 2.04 5.48
C ARG A 243 -10.04 1.90 4.18
N ASN A 244 -11.36 1.74 4.25
CA ASN A 244 -12.24 1.69 3.07
C ASN A 244 -12.26 3.03 2.34
N ARG A 245 -12.37 4.15 3.08
CA ARG A 245 -12.29 5.50 2.51
C ARG A 245 -10.90 5.78 1.91
N LEU A 246 -9.83 5.41 2.63
CA LEU A 246 -8.47 5.58 2.13
C LEU A 246 -8.25 4.77 0.84
N ALA A 247 -8.74 3.53 0.78
CA ALA A 247 -8.65 2.69 -0.42
C ALA A 247 -9.37 3.34 -1.61
N ALA A 248 -10.60 3.83 -1.41
CA ALA A 248 -11.35 4.49 -2.47
C ALA A 248 -10.65 5.77 -2.98
N LEU A 249 -10.14 6.62 -2.08
CA LEU A 249 -9.36 7.80 -2.44
C LEU A 249 -8.12 7.42 -3.24
N LEU A 250 -7.37 6.43 -2.77
CA LEU A 250 -6.15 5.97 -3.43
C LEU A 250 -6.43 5.42 -4.83
N ILE A 251 -7.49 4.62 -5.00
CA ILE A 251 -7.86 4.07 -6.30
C ILE A 251 -8.25 5.19 -7.27
N ASN A 252 -9.02 6.19 -6.83
CA ASN A 252 -9.39 7.33 -7.64
C ASN A 252 -8.15 8.10 -8.13
N GLU A 253 -7.22 8.43 -7.23
CA GLU A 253 -6.01 9.16 -7.56
C GLU A 253 -5.06 8.34 -8.46
N LEU A 254 -4.95 7.03 -8.24
CA LEU A 254 -4.14 6.15 -9.10
C LEU A 254 -4.68 6.12 -10.54
N VAL A 255 -5.99 5.99 -10.72
CA VAL A 255 -6.62 5.96 -12.05
C VAL A 255 -6.44 7.30 -12.76
N GLU A 256 -6.61 8.43 -12.06
CA GLU A 256 -6.39 9.77 -12.61
C GLU A 256 -4.92 9.95 -13.04
N ILE A 257 -4.00 9.70 -12.13
CA ILE A 257 -2.56 9.91 -12.37
C ILE A 257 -2.03 9.01 -13.48
N PHE A 258 -2.47 7.73 -13.51
CA PHE A 258 -2.03 6.81 -14.57
C PHE A 258 -2.60 7.23 -15.94
N GLY A 259 -3.83 7.73 -15.99
CA GLY A 259 -4.40 8.30 -17.22
C GLY A 259 -3.66 9.55 -17.70
N ARG A 260 -3.23 10.43 -16.80
CA ARG A 260 -2.37 11.57 -17.15
C ARG A 260 -0.98 11.13 -17.60
N PHE A 261 -0.43 10.14 -16.92
CA PHE A 261 0.89 9.57 -17.26
C PHE A 261 0.89 8.91 -18.66
N GLU A 262 -0.21 8.27 -19.07
CA GLU A 262 -0.36 7.74 -20.43
C GLU A 262 -0.23 8.82 -21.50
N GLN A 263 -0.73 10.02 -21.22
CA GLN A 263 -0.78 11.13 -22.21
C GLN A 263 0.52 11.92 -22.28
N GLY A 264 1.12 12.27 -21.14
CA GLY A 264 2.26 13.19 -21.07
C GLY A 264 3.50 12.65 -20.37
N GLY A 265 3.46 11.38 -19.91
CA GLY A 265 4.55 10.79 -19.13
C GLY A 265 4.76 11.50 -17.80
N PHE A 266 5.94 11.32 -17.21
CA PHE A 266 6.27 11.97 -15.94
C PHE A 266 6.51 13.48 -16.10
N ALA A 267 6.87 13.97 -17.29
CA ALA A 267 7.15 15.37 -17.53
C ALA A 267 5.99 16.29 -17.07
N ASP A 268 4.75 15.89 -17.33
CA ASP A 268 3.53 16.64 -16.94
C ASP A 268 3.23 16.59 -15.44
N LEU A 269 3.90 15.72 -14.71
CA LEU A 269 3.74 15.48 -13.27
C LEU A 269 4.94 15.98 -12.46
N ALA A 270 6.05 16.31 -13.10
CA ALA A 270 7.31 16.62 -12.44
C ALA A 270 7.21 17.84 -11.49
N GLN A 271 6.49 18.89 -11.90
CA GLN A 271 6.28 20.07 -11.06
C GLN A 271 5.45 19.74 -9.82
N GLU A 272 4.43 18.90 -9.98
CA GLU A 272 3.59 18.48 -8.86
C GLU A 272 4.37 17.60 -7.89
N TRP A 273 5.17 16.67 -8.41
CA TRP A 273 6.05 15.83 -7.61
C TRP A 273 7.04 16.67 -6.78
N ALA A 274 7.61 17.71 -7.39
CA ALA A 274 8.53 18.61 -6.70
C ALA A 274 7.90 19.29 -5.47
N GLY A 275 6.60 19.52 -5.49
CA GLY A 275 5.84 20.05 -4.34
C GLY A 275 5.71 19.05 -3.15
N PHE A 276 6.07 17.80 -3.36
CA PHE A 276 6.10 16.76 -2.33
C PHE A 276 7.52 16.30 -1.96
N ASP A 277 8.55 16.72 -2.72
CA ASP A 277 9.93 16.25 -2.51
C ASP A 277 10.52 16.76 -1.19
N LEU A 278 10.68 15.86 -0.21
CA LEU A 278 11.28 16.17 1.07
C LEU A 278 12.82 16.25 1.03
N MET A 279 13.44 15.81 -0.05
CA MET A 279 14.90 15.74 -0.15
C MET A 279 15.51 16.91 -0.93
N ALA A 280 14.70 17.72 -1.61
CA ALA A 280 15.17 18.88 -2.37
C ALA A 280 16.00 19.83 -1.48
N GLY A 281 17.18 20.22 -1.94
CA GLY A 281 18.13 21.07 -1.22
C GLY A 281 18.93 20.38 -0.09
N ARG A 282 18.64 19.13 0.24
CA ARG A 282 19.34 18.40 1.29
C ARG A 282 20.60 17.73 0.79
N ARG A 283 21.63 17.69 1.65
CA ARG A 283 22.80 16.83 1.44
C ARG A 283 22.44 15.39 1.76
N VAL A 284 22.70 14.48 0.83
CA VAL A 284 22.34 13.06 0.97
C VAL A 284 23.46 12.15 0.51
N ARG A 285 23.42 10.93 0.99
CA ARG A 285 24.29 9.84 0.52
C ARG A 285 23.48 8.89 -0.34
N LEU A 286 23.76 8.90 -1.64
CA LEU A 286 23.20 8.00 -2.62
C LEU A 286 23.99 6.70 -2.63
N ARG A 287 23.35 5.56 -2.38
CA ARG A 287 23.98 4.24 -2.46
C ARG A 287 23.72 3.65 -3.83
N LEU A 288 24.76 3.31 -4.50
CA LEU A 288 24.79 2.58 -5.76
C LEU A 288 25.22 1.13 -5.49
N PRO A 289 25.04 0.17 -6.43
CA PRO A 289 25.44 -1.22 -6.24
C PRO A 289 26.90 -1.39 -5.79
N ASN A 290 27.83 -0.61 -6.35
CA ASN A 290 29.26 -0.73 -6.10
C ASN A 290 29.92 0.54 -5.53
N ALA A 291 29.14 1.55 -5.19
CA ALA A 291 29.66 2.83 -4.72
C ALA A 291 28.64 3.58 -3.87
N ALA A 292 29.10 4.66 -3.23
CA ALA A 292 28.23 5.65 -2.64
C ALA A 292 28.68 7.04 -3.07
N VAL A 293 27.73 7.90 -3.40
CA VAL A 293 27.97 9.28 -3.82
C VAL A 293 27.25 10.21 -2.87
N THR A 294 27.93 11.27 -2.44
CA THR A 294 27.34 12.31 -1.59
C THR A 294 27.14 13.57 -2.41
N GLY A 295 25.99 14.23 -2.25
CA GLY A 295 25.68 15.47 -2.96
C GLY A 295 24.43 16.13 -2.45
N ILE A 296 24.08 17.28 -3.04
CA ILE A 296 22.85 18.02 -2.74
C ILE A 296 21.77 17.64 -3.76
N VAL A 297 20.60 17.25 -3.29
CA VAL A 297 19.45 16.93 -4.15
C VAL A 297 18.96 18.21 -4.83
N ARG A 298 18.88 18.19 -6.15
CA ARG A 298 18.35 19.28 -7.00
C ARG A 298 16.99 18.92 -7.63
N GLY A 299 16.30 17.91 -7.07
CA GLY A 299 15.05 17.41 -7.56
C GLY A 299 15.22 16.24 -8.53
N VAL A 300 14.32 16.16 -9.50
CA VAL A 300 14.33 15.15 -10.57
C VAL A 300 14.21 15.82 -11.93
N ASP A 301 14.68 15.14 -12.99
CA ASP A 301 14.47 15.59 -14.36
C ASP A 301 13.09 15.18 -14.91
N ALA A 302 12.81 15.55 -16.17
CA ALA A 302 11.54 15.23 -16.84
C ALA A 302 11.27 13.71 -17.01
N SER A 303 12.29 12.87 -16.82
CA SER A 303 12.13 11.40 -16.82
C SER A 303 11.95 10.80 -15.42
N GLY A 304 12.00 11.64 -14.36
CA GLY A 304 11.99 11.18 -12.98
C GLY A 304 13.34 10.70 -12.45
N ALA A 305 14.43 10.92 -13.16
CA ALA A 305 15.77 10.61 -12.68
C ALA A 305 16.24 11.65 -11.66
N LEU A 306 16.89 11.19 -10.58
CA LEU A 306 17.39 12.06 -9.51
C LEU A 306 18.52 12.96 -10.00
N LEU A 307 18.44 14.24 -9.71
CA LEU A 307 19.49 15.24 -9.93
C LEU A 307 20.27 15.47 -8.64
N LEU A 308 21.56 15.15 -8.64
CA LEU A 308 22.43 15.28 -7.48
C LEU A 308 23.64 16.15 -7.83
N GLU A 309 23.79 17.25 -7.12
CA GLU A 309 24.94 18.15 -7.26
C GLU A 309 26.11 17.70 -6.38
N SER A 310 27.23 17.42 -6.99
CA SER A 310 28.48 17.04 -6.33
C SER A 310 29.20 18.27 -5.71
N ALA A 311 30.23 18.03 -4.91
CA ALA A 311 31.00 19.09 -4.26
C ALA A 311 31.72 20.04 -5.23
N ASP A 312 31.98 19.60 -6.47
CA ASP A 312 32.56 20.41 -7.55
C ASP A 312 31.52 21.25 -8.33
N GLY A 313 30.25 21.24 -7.88
CA GLY A 313 29.14 21.98 -8.51
C GLY A 313 28.52 21.29 -9.73
N ARG A 314 28.98 20.10 -10.11
CA ARG A 314 28.38 19.35 -11.22
C ARG A 314 27.10 18.67 -10.79
N VAL A 315 26.06 18.77 -11.62
CA VAL A 315 24.79 18.05 -11.43
C VAL A 315 24.84 16.75 -12.25
N ASN A 316 24.76 15.63 -11.56
CA ASN A 316 24.72 14.30 -12.15
C ASN A 316 23.33 13.70 -12.05
N THR A 317 22.94 12.92 -13.06
CA THR A 317 21.63 12.28 -13.17
C THR A 317 21.73 10.81 -12.78
N TYR A 318 20.78 10.35 -11.94
CA TYR A 318 20.73 8.96 -11.47
C TYR A 318 19.36 8.37 -11.75
N LEU A 319 19.35 7.28 -12.50
CA LEU A 319 18.14 6.55 -12.84
C LEU A 319 17.61 5.75 -11.64
N GLY A 320 16.31 5.46 -11.61
CA GLY A 320 15.73 4.54 -10.67
C GLY A 320 16.38 3.15 -10.75
N GLY A 321 16.13 2.33 -9.76
CA GLY A 321 16.69 0.99 -9.64
C GLY A 321 17.15 0.74 -8.20
N GLU A 322 18.39 0.32 -8.02
CA GLU A 322 18.95 -0.08 -6.72
C GLU A 322 19.54 1.07 -5.88
N ILE A 323 19.07 2.28 -6.07
CA ILE A 323 19.62 3.46 -5.41
C ILE A 323 18.87 3.75 -4.11
N GLY A 324 19.59 3.72 -2.99
CA GLY A 324 19.05 4.12 -1.67
C GLY A 324 19.46 5.55 -1.31
N LEU A 325 18.51 6.39 -0.99
CA LEU A 325 18.72 7.76 -0.55
C LEU A 325 18.57 7.84 0.97
N ARG A 326 19.62 8.27 1.68
CA ARG A 326 19.55 8.53 3.12
C ARG A 326 20.08 9.94 3.40
N PRO A 327 19.42 10.73 4.26
CA PRO A 327 19.99 11.97 4.75
C PRO A 327 21.33 11.70 5.42
N GLU A 328 22.31 12.60 5.27
CA GLU A 328 23.47 12.64 6.16
C GLU A 328 23.09 13.43 7.41
N PRO A 329 23.52 12.98 8.60
CA PRO A 329 23.31 13.71 9.84
C PRO A 329 23.94 15.11 9.84
#